data_9df747ec57b47bffc53ed24c12ea3b2b
#
_entry.id   9df747ec57b47bffc53ed24c12ea3b2b
#
_cell.length_a   1.000
_cell.length_b   1.000
_cell.length_c   1.000
_cell.angle_alpha   90.00
_cell.angle_beta   90.00
_cell.angle_gamma   90.00
#
_symmetry.space_group_name_H-M   'P 1'
#
loop_
_entity.id
_entity.type
_entity.pdbx_description
1 polymer ?
#
loop_
_entity_poly.entity_id
_entity_poly.type
_entity_poly.pdbx_seq_one_letter_code
_entity_poly.pdbx_strand_id
1 'polypeptide(L)'
;CVKSIYSYYVPSSTDWSIQDACKGFFPNVFVDIEGACAEKKYKALSCYRTELRDAPHPRSIESIQILDKACGIHVGLKSAECFMLHRRIV
;
A
#
# COMPACT_ATOMS: atom_id res chain seq x y z
N CYS A 1 13.58 -21.97 -4.52
CA CYS A 1 13.42 -21.59 -3.12
C CYS A 1 13.02 -20.13 -2.98
N VAL A 2 12.35 -19.78 -1.89
CA VAL A 2 11.91 -18.40 -1.63
C VAL A 2 13.07 -17.59 -1.11
N LYS A 3 13.46 -16.54 -1.84
CA LYS A 3 14.60 -15.69 -1.48
C LYS A 3 14.21 -14.42 -0.72
N SER A 4 12.98 -13.94 -0.90
CA SER A 4 12.53 -12.73 -0.21
C SER A 4 11.09 -12.90 0.26
N ILE A 5 10.80 -12.37 1.43
CA ILE A 5 9.45 -12.37 2.03
C ILE A 5 9.10 -10.93 2.36
N TYR A 6 8.02 -10.45 1.78
CA TYR A 6 7.48 -9.13 2.02
C TYR A 6 6.05 -9.22 2.55
N SER A 7 5.68 -8.30 3.41
CA SER A 7 4.27 -8.01 3.66
C SER A 7 3.89 -6.70 2.97
N TYR A 8 2.62 -6.57 2.65
CA TYR A 8 2.10 -5.39 1.97
C TYR A 8 0.89 -4.84 2.72
N TYR A 9 0.58 -3.59 2.44
CA TYR A 9 -0.53 -2.89 3.04
C TYR A 9 -1.86 -3.33 2.39
N VAL A 10 -2.82 -3.71 3.23
CA VAL A 10 -4.19 -4.04 2.78
C VAL A 10 -5.16 -3.01 3.34
N PRO A 11 -5.76 -2.15 2.50
CA PRO A 11 -6.71 -1.14 2.97
C PRO A 11 -7.82 -1.75 3.81
N SER A 12 -8.19 -1.08 4.86
CA SER A 12 -9.10 -1.46 5.94
C SER A 12 -8.57 -2.56 6.86
N SER A 13 -8.07 -3.67 6.33
CA SER A 13 -7.54 -4.75 7.17
C SER A 13 -6.30 -4.31 7.97
N THR A 14 -5.36 -3.63 7.31
CA THR A 14 -4.18 -3.08 7.98
C THR A 14 -4.55 -1.90 8.87
N ASP A 15 -5.41 -1.00 8.39
CA ASP A 15 -5.79 0.22 9.12
C ASP A 15 -6.51 -0.08 10.42
N TRP A 16 -7.42 -1.06 10.41
CA TRP A 16 -8.30 -1.35 11.53
C TRP A 16 -7.81 -2.46 12.44
N SER A 17 -6.69 -3.09 12.11
CA SER A 17 -6.07 -4.07 12.98
C SER A 17 -5.30 -3.37 14.11
N ILE A 18 -5.10 -4.09 15.22
CA ILE A 18 -4.27 -3.60 16.32
C ILE A 18 -2.81 -3.65 15.90
N GLN A 19 -2.16 -2.49 15.88
CA GLN A 19 -0.75 -2.36 15.52
C GLN A 19 0.10 -2.45 16.79
N ASP A 20 0.94 -3.47 16.87
CA ASP A 20 1.89 -3.65 17.97
C ASP A 20 3.25 -4.11 17.41
N ALA A 21 4.25 -4.31 18.28
CA ALA A 21 5.60 -4.68 17.87
C ALA A 21 5.69 -6.03 17.15
N CYS A 22 4.71 -6.92 17.36
CA CYS A 22 4.69 -8.25 16.72
C CYS A 22 3.83 -8.28 15.46
N LYS A 23 2.78 -7.46 15.40
CA LYS A 23 1.75 -7.49 14.36
C LYS A 23 1.69 -6.21 13.52
N GLY A 24 2.40 -5.16 13.93
CA GLY A 24 2.38 -3.89 13.24
C GLY A 24 2.99 -3.96 11.83
N PHE A 25 2.47 -3.12 10.95
CA PHE A 25 3.03 -2.94 9.61
C PHE A 25 3.95 -1.72 9.62
N PHE A 26 5.27 -1.98 9.50
CA PHE A 26 6.30 -0.96 9.52
C PHE A 26 7.07 -1.00 8.19
N PRO A 27 6.64 -0.23 7.17
CA PRO A 27 7.23 -0.32 5.84
C PRO A 27 8.68 0.14 5.82
N ASN A 28 9.49 -0.57 5.05
CA ASN A 28 10.91 -0.27 4.86
C ASN A 28 11.36 -0.39 3.39
N VAL A 29 10.45 -0.75 2.50
CA VAL A 29 10.68 -0.79 1.04
C VAL A 29 9.62 0.06 0.37
N PHE A 30 10.05 1.03 -0.44
CA PHE A 30 9.17 1.99 -1.10
C PHE A 30 9.41 1.91 -2.60
N VAL A 31 8.33 1.66 -3.35
CA VAL A 31 8.39 1.54 -4.81
C VAL A 31 7.71 2.75 -5.42
N ASP A 32 8.44 3.53 -6.22
CA ASP A 32 7.91 4.68 -6.93
C ASP A 32 6.88 4.22 -7.96
N ILE A 33 5.66 4.73 -7.85
CA ILE A 33 4.57 4.41 -8.77
C ILE A 33 4.04 5.63 -9.51
N GLU A 34 4.72 6.76 -9.43
CA GLU A 34 4.25 8.00 -10.06
C GLU A 34 4.02 7.82 -11.56
N GLY A 35 2.98 8.49 -12.09
CA GLY A 35 2.66 8.50 -13.51
C GLY A 35 1.86 7.30 -13.97
N ALA A 36 2.32 6.63 -15.03
CA ALA A 36 1.59 5.54 -15.68
C ALA A 36 1.26 4.37 -14.75
N CYS A 37 2.16 4.06 -13.81
CA CYS A 37 1.94 2.96 -12.86
C CYS A 37 0.77 3.27 -11.92
N ALA A 38 0.70 4.49 -11.38
CA ALA A 38 -0.39 4.91 -10.51
C ALA A 38 -1.72 4.92 -11.28
N GLU A 39 -1.74 5.45 -12.50
CA GLU A 39 -2.93 5.46 -13.34
C GLU A 39 -3.46 4.06 -13.61
N LYS A 40 -2.57 3.12 -13.96
CA LYS A 40 -2.94 1.72 -14.17
C LYS A 40 -3.50 1.08 -12.90
N LYS A 41 -2.90 1.36 -11.75
CA LYS A 41 -3.37 0.86 -10.45
C LYS A 41 -4.81 1.30 -10.18
N TYR A 42 -5.09 2.59 -10.29
CA TYR A 42 -6.43 3.12 -10.00
C TYR A 42 -7.46 2.65 -11.01
N LYS A 43 -7.09 2.54 -12.27
CA LYS A 43 -7.95 1.98 -13.31
C LYS A 43 -8.27 0.50 -13.04
N ALA A 44 -7.28 -0.29 -12.64
CA ALA A 44 -7.48 -1.69 -12.29
C ALA A 44 -8.39 -1.83 -11.06
N LEU A 45 -8.17 -1.01 -10.02
CA LEU A 45 -9.00 -1.01 -8.83
C LEU A 45 -10.46 -0.68 -9.13
N SER A 46 -10.73 0.21 -10.07
CA SER A 46 -12.11 0.57 -10.45
C SER A 46 -12.90 -0.60 -11.02
N CYS A 47 -12.25 -1.68 -11.43
CA CYS A 47 -12.91 -2.91 -11.90
C CYS A 47 -13.45 -3.77 -10.75
N TYR A 48 -13.00 -3.54 -9.51
CA TYR A 48 -13.43 -4.31 -8.33
C TYR A 48 -14.56 -3.60 -7.60
N ARG A 49 -15.71 -3.45 -8.26
CA ARG A 49 -16.84 -2.65 -7.76
C ARG A 49 -17.40 -3.14 -6.43
N THR A 50 -17.39 -4.46 -6.19
CA THR A 50 -17.93 -5.04 -4.96
C THR A 50 -17.01 -4.86 -3.76
N GLU A 51 -15.71 -4.67 -4.00
CA GLU A 51 -14.70 -4.46 -2.96
C GLU A 51 -14.49 -2.99 -2.62
N LEU A 52 -14.78 -2.09 -3.55
CA LEU A 52 -14.64 -0.65 -3.33
C LEU A 52 -15.75 -0.11 -2.45
N ARG A 53 -15.43 0.92 -1.70
CA ARG A 53 -16.35 1.67 -0.84
C ARG A 53 -16.19 3.17 -1.13
N ASP A 54 -17.16 3.95 -0.70
CA ASP A 54 -17.09 5.40 -0.83
C ASP A 54 -16.21 6.01 0.27
N ALA A 55 -15.56 7.13 -0.03
CA ALA A 55 -14.80 7.89 0.96
C ALA A 55 -15.70 8.26 2.16
N PRO A 56 -15.21 8.26 3.39
CA PRO A 56 -13.80 8.14 3.80
C PRO A 56 -13.33 6.71 4.09
N HIS A 57 -14.01 5.69 3.59
CA HIS A 57 -13.60 4.29 3.80
C HIS A 57 -12.20 4.05 3.22
N PRO A 58 -11.29 3.32 3.92
CA PRO A 58 -9.94 3.05 3.41
C PRO A 58 -9.89 2.36 2.05
N ARG A 59 -10.92 1.62 1.67
CA ARG A 59 -11.02 0.97 0.36
C ARG A 59 -11.63 1.85 -0.74
N SER A 60 -11.85 3.15 -0.50
CA SER A 60 -12.21 4.07 -1.58
C SER A 60 -10.98 4.37 -2.43
N ILE A 61 -11.17 4.62 -3.73
CA ILE A 61 -10.06 5.02 -4.62
C ILE A 61 -9.41 6.30 -4.12
N GLU A 62 -10.21 7.26 -3.67
CA GLU A 62 -9.71 8.51 -3.10
C GLU A 62 -8.78 8.26 -1.90
N SER A 63 -9.18 7.40 -0.97
CA SER A 63 -8.36 7.05 0.19
C SER A 63 -7.08 6.33 -0.21
N ILE A 64 -7.14 5.43 -1.18
CA ILE A 64 -5.96 4.73 -1.69
C ILE A 64 -4.98 5.71 -2.33
N GLN A 65 -5.45 6.69 -3.08
CA GLN A 65 -4.61 7.74 -3.64
C GLN A 65 -3.91 8.56 -2.54
N ILE A 66 -4.63 8.90 -1.48
CA ILE A 66 -4.08 9.62 -0.33
C ILE A 66 -3.00 8.78 0.36
N LEU A 67 -3.27 7.49 0.57
CA LEU A 67 -2.32 6.57 1.20
C LEU A 67 -1.04 6.41 0.36
N ASP A 68 -1.17 6.32 -0.96
CA ASP A 68 -0.01 6.24 -1.86
C ASP A 68 0.85 7.50 -1.79
N LYS A 69 0.21 8.66 -1.71
CA LYS A 69 0.92 9.94 -1.52
C LYS A 69 1.60 10.01 -0.16
N ALA A 70 0.92 9.56 0.88
CA ALA A 70 1.48 9.52 2.24
C ALA A 70 2.72 8.60 2.30
N CYS A 71 2.66 7.43 1.68
CA CYS A 71 3.81 6.54 1.55
C CYS A 71 4.98 7.23 0.83
N GLY A 72 4.69 7.94 -0.27
CA GLY A 72 5.71 8.67 -1.02
C GLY A 72 6.38 9.76 -0.22
N ILE A 73 5.61 10.51 0.55
CA ILE A 73 6.13 11.63 1.37
C ILE A 73 7.20 11.15 2.35
N HIS A 74 7.07 9.96 2.92
CA HIS A 74 8.07 9.41 3.85
C HIS A 74 9.47 9.32 3.27
N VAL A 75 9.58 9.20 1.95
CA VAL A 75 10.88 9.01 1.26
C VAL A 75 11.11 10.04 0.15
N GLY A 76 10.30 11.10 0.10
CA GLY A 76 10.48 12.16 -0.88
C GLY A 76 9.99 11.84 -2.29
N LEU A 77 9.08 10.89 -2.43
CA LEU A 77 8.42 10.56 -3.70
C LEU A 77 7.01 11.16 -3.73
N LYS A 78 6.51 11.43 -4.93
CA LYS A 78 5.15 11.95 -5.08
C LYS A 78 4.08 10.91 -4.78
N SER A 79 4.37 9.66 -5.10
CA SER A 79 3.46 8.54 -4.87
C SER A 79 4.27 7.25 -4.83
N ALA A 80 3.97 6.38 -3.86
CA ALA A 80 4.71 5.13 -3.69
C ALA A 80 3.81 4.03 -3.12
N GLU A 81 4.15 2.79 -3.42
CA GLU A 81 3.67 1.64 -2.66
C GLU A 81 4.73 1.22 -1.66
N CYS A 82 4.32 0.85 -0.47
CA CYS A 82 5.24 0.46 0.57
C CYS A 82 5.05 -0.98 1.01
N PHE A 83 6.17 -1.59 1.34
CA PHE A 83 6.25 -3.00 1.74
C PHE A 83 7.13 -3.13 2.96
N MET A 84 6.92 -4.17 3.74
CA MET A 84 7.81 -4.53 4.82
C MET A 84 8.60 -5.78 4.43
N LEU A 85 9.91 -5.65 4.28
CA LEU A 85 10.80 -6.78 4.01
C LEU A 85 11.09 -7.51 5.31
N HIS A 86 10.73 -8.79 5.37
CA HIS A 86 10.95 -9.64 6.54
C HIS A 86 12.25 -10.44 6.44
N ARG A 87 12.57 -10.93 5.24
CA ARG A 87 13.77 -11.72 5.03
C ARG A 87 14.21 -11.66 3.56
N ARG A 88 15.50 -11.56 3.37
CA ARG A 88 16.10 -11.66 2.04
C ARG A 88 17.34 -12.54 2.11
N ILE A 89 17.41 -13.52 1.21
CA ILE A 89 18.58 -14.37 1.02
C ILE A 89 19.30 -13.88 -0.23
N VAL A 90 20.51 -13.47 -0.07
CA VAL A 90 21.32 -12.89 -1.16
C VAL A 90 22.13 -13.97 -1.85
#